data_10305f7bee4ba5afd3021162cb79932d
#
_entry.id   10305f7bee4ba5afd3021162cb79932d
#
_cell.length_a   1.000
_cell.length_b   1.000
_cell.length_c   1.000
_cell.angle_alpha   90.00
_cell.angle_beta   90.00
_cell.angle_gamma   90.00
#
_symmetry.space_group_name_H-M   'P 1'
#
loop_
_entity.id
_entity.type
_entity.pdbx_description
1 polymer ?
#
loop_
_entity_poly.entity_id
_entity_poly.type
_entity_poly.pdbx_seq_one_letter_code
_entity_poly.pdbx_strand_id
1 'polypeptide(L)'
;MTKNVVIKPEITRKYREFLRGQRLLFFAAPCGFGKTCVAETLLAGKKVLRREGQRLDVSALPLDGDWDYLLVEDFQQLQEEEEIQALCDLIRRTPEKRFVLLSRGAPPGTMMAFQYAGIMTVISTEDLLLGREEIQELAQMMGVSLAPGEVSAILRESIGYPLGVAISLRRRAEGEPYGKELVASAFLEVYRYFETAVFLPFDLPLRRFLLELAPFESFDFELARMVSGDPKSGEMLHWLQKNTSMLKTEGKGQFRFLNHFQGFLLWEMKSRYSEEKCRALFSRGGLYYELKEDYPHALECYSRGGDAAKVSELLIRNSQMHPGMGHYSEMEKYYRSLPEQEILESPALMQGMSMLCALAMDYEGSERWYTALVAFAQVCNPRDAAGSEARSRVAWLDIALPQRGTNGLTETIPAVAR
;
A
#
# COMPACT_ATOMS: atom_id res chain seq x y z
N MET A 1 30.72 19.67 0.26
CA MET A 1 30.52 18.26 -0.11
C MET A 1 29.65 18.23 -1.35
N THR A 2 30.17 17.78 -2.50
CA THR A 2 29.39 17.54 -3.72
C THR A 2 28.36 16.47 -3.39
N LYS A 3 27.07 16.84 -3.39
CA LYS A 3 25.98 15.85 -3.24
C LYS A 3 26.02 14.95 -4.48
N ASN A 4 26.18 13.66 -4.30
CA ASN A 4 26.06 12.67 -5.38
C ASN A 4 24.57 12.62 -5.79
N VAL A 5 24.26 13.12 -6.98
CA VAL A 5 22.88 13.19 -7.51
C VAL A 5 22.87 12.75 -8.95
N VAL A 6 22.10 11.72 -9.24
CA VAL A 6 21.86 11.27 -10.61
C VAL A 6 20.63 12.01 -11.15
N ILE A 7 20.79 12.60 -12.34
CA ILE A 7 19.70 13.30 -13.04
C ILE A 7 19.24 12.47 -14.21
N LYS A 8 18.06 11.90 -14.11
CA LYS A 8 17.46 11.07 -15.17
C LYS A 8 17.29 11.83 -16.49
N PRO A 9 17.43 11.17 -17.62
CA PRO A 9 17.22 11.79 -18.94
C PRO A 9 15.87 12.49 -19.06
N GLU A 10 14.82 11.91 -18.49
CA GLU A 10 13.48 12.48 -18.46
C GLU A 10 13.41 13.83 -17.70
N ILE A 11 14.07 13.92 -16.55
CA ILE A 11 14.16 15.18 -15.79
C ILE A 11 14.95 16.21 -16.59
N THR A 12 16.04 15.79 -17.25
CA THR A 12 16.83 16.67 -18.11
C THR A 12 15.98 17.18 -19.27
N ARG A 13 15.13 16.34 -19.88
CA ARG A 13 14.18 16.75 -20.94
C ARG A 13 13.20 17.80 -20.42
N LYS A 14 12.53 17.53 -19.31
CA LYS A 14 11.57 18.44 -18.67
C LYS A 14 12.23 19.77 -18.27
N TYR A 15 13.45 19.73 -17.78
CA TYR A 15 14.20 20.94 -17.44
C TYR A 15 14.54 21.77 -18.70
N ARG A 16 14.90 21.14 -19.82
CA ARG A 16 15.11 21.85 -21.10
C ARG A 16 13.84 22.50 -21.62
N GLU A 17 12.69 21.85 -21.48
CA GLU A 17 11.39 22.42 -21.82
C GLU A 17 11.09 23.65 -20.96
N PHE A 18 11.33 23.57 -19.67
CA PHE A 18 11.22 24.69 -18.75
C PHE A 18 12.13 25.86 -19.18
N LEU A 19 13.36 25.61 -19.58
CA LEU A 19 14.26 26.67 -20.03
C LEU A 19 13.85 27.33 -21.36
N ARG A 20 13.16 26.60 -22.25
CA ARG A 20 12.82 27.11 -23.61
C ARG A 20 11.63 28.05 -23.64
N GLY A 21 10.69 27.95 -22.73
CA GLY A 21 9.50 28.81 -22.82
C GLY A 21 8.58 28.78 -21.61
N GLN A 22 8.88 27.90 -20.66
CA GLN A 22 8.09 27.83 -19.43
C GLN A 22 8.73 28.69 -18.32
N ARG A 23 7.94 28.99 -17.31
CA ARG A 23 8.36 29.88 -16.22
C ARG A 23 8.35 29.21 -14.86
N LEU A 24 7.58 28.13 -14.73
CA LEU A 24 7.36 27.41 -13.50
C LEU A 24 7.77 25.94 -13.64
N LEU A 25 8.69 25.51 -12.80
CA LEU A 25 9.05 24.11 -12.60
C LEU A 25 8.54 23.67 -11.23
N PHE A 26 7.61 22.74 -11.20
CA PHE A 26 6.97 22.27 -9.97
C PHE A 26 7.38 20.83 -9.67
N PHE A 27 7.97 20.61 -8.50
CA PHE A 27 8.29 19.27 -8.01
C PHE A 27 7.17 18.79 -7.09
N ALA A 28 6.48 17.73 -7.48
CA ALA A 28 5.39 17.10 -6.73
C ALA A 28 5.80 15.70 -6.31
N ALA A 29 6.43 15.56 -5.14
CA ALA A 29 6.83 14.25 -4.64
C ALA A 29 6.96 14.27 -3.10
N PRO A 30 6.77 13.13 -2.41
CA PRO A 30 6.91 13.02 -0.97
C PRO A 30 8.33 13.39 -0.48
N CYS A 31 8.52 13.40 0.84
CA CYS A 31 9.84 13.54 1.44
C CYS A 31 10.76 12.37 1.05
N GLY A 32 12.07 12.58 1.04
CA GLY A 32 13.07 11.54 0.71
C GLY A 32 13.21 11.23 -0.79
N PHE A 33 12.45 11.88 -1.67
CA PHE A 33 12.57 11.71 -3.14
C PHE A 33 13.68 12.56 -3.78
N GLY A 34 14.48 13.27 -3.00
CA GLY A 34 15.64 14.01 -3.51
C GLY A 34 15.30 15.30 -4.25
N LYS A 35 14.07 15.84 -4.15
CA LYS A 35 13.65 17.09 -4.82
C LYS A 35 14.65 18.23 -4.69
N THR A 36 15.04 18.56 -3.45
CA THR A 36 16.00 19.64 -3.18
C THR A 36 17.35 19.36 -3.83
N CYS A 37 17.85 18.13 -3.74
CA CYS A 37 19.13 17.76 -4.36
C CYS A 37 19.10 17.89 -5.88
N VAL A 38 18.03 17.42 -6.52
CA VAL A 38 17.82 17.54 -7.97
C VAL A 38 17.71 19.02 -8.37
N ALA A 39 16.88 19.81 -7.67
CA ALA A 39 16.71 21.23 -7.97
C ALA A 39 18.02 22.01 -7.81
N GLU A 40 18.78 21.80 -6.74
CA GLU A 40 20.10 22.42 -6.53
C GLU A 40 21.08 22.06 -7.64
N THR A 41 21.07 20.80 -8.10
CA THR A 41 21.95 20.35 -9.20
C THR A 41 21.55 21.03 -10.53
N LEU A 42 20.26 21.12 -10.82
CA LEU A 42 19.76 21.79 -12.03
C LEU A 42 20.02 23.31 -12.02
N LEU A 43 20.02 23.92 -10.85
CA LEU A 43 20.22 25.37 -10.66
C LEU A 43 21.67 25.74 -10.33
N ALA A 44 22.62 24.79 -10.40
CA ALA A 44 24.03 25.06 -10.12
C ALA A 44 24.58 26.16 -11.02
N GLY A 45 25.25 27.14 -10.40
CA GLY A 45 25.81 28.30 -11.12
C GLY A 45 24.80 29.36 -11.57
N LYS A 46 23.52 29.26 -11.16
CA LYS A 46 22.48 30.24 -11.41
C LYS A 46 22.30 31.20 -10.22
N LYS A 47 21.77 32.39 -10.47
CA LYS A 47 21.42 33.36 -9.42
C LYS A 47 20.05 32.99 -8.84
N VAL A 48 20.08 32.34 -7.67
CA VAL A 48 18.87 31.76 -7.03
C VAL A 48 18.54 32.51 -5.76
N LEU A 49 17.33 33.07 -5.69
CA LEU A 49 16.70 33.53 -4.47
C LEU A 49 15.97 32.36 -3.82
N ARG A 50 16.31 31.99 -2.58
CA ARG A 50 15.69 30.91 -1.83
C ARG A 50 14.70 31.42 -0.81
N ARG A 51 13.54 30.74 -0.69
CA ARG A 51 12.53 31.01 0.33
C ARG A 51 11.93 29.68 0.81
N GLU A 52 11.42 29.71 2.04
CA GLU A 52 10.62 28.61 2.62
C GLU A 52 9.14 28.93 2.41
N GLY A 53 8.30 27.97 2.05
CA GLY A 53 6.88 28.18 1.80
C GLY A 53 6.14 28.79 2.98
N GLN A 54 6.44 28.36 4.20
CA GLN A 54 5.83 28.88 5.42
C GLN A 54 6.10 30.39 5.66
N ARG A 55 7.22 30.91 5.14
CA ARG A 55 7.68 32.29 5.35
C ARG A 55 7.67 33.10 4.05
N LEU A 56 6.97 32.59 3.03
CA LEU A 56 6.89 33.29 1.77
C LEU A 56 5.88 34.43 1.88
N ASP A 57 6.38 35.64 1.79
CA ASP A 57 5.61 36.86 1.56
C ASP A 57 5.95 37.33 0.14
N VAL A 58 4.98 37.15 -0.77
CA VAL A 58 5.15 37.43 -2.19
C VAL A 58 5.31 38.93 -2.41
N SER A 59 4.68 39.77 -1.58
CA SER A 59 4.76 41.24 -1.67
C SER A 59 6.12 41.81 -1.27
N ALA A 60 6.83 41.09 -0.40
CA ALA A 60 8.16 41.48 0.09
C ALA A 60 9.31 40.92 -0.76
N LEU A 61 9.03 40.28 -1.89
CA LEU A 61 10.09 39.78 -2.78
C LEU A 61 10.80 40.94 -3.50
N PRO A 62 12.15 40.96 -3.49
CA PRO A 62 12.93 42.02 -4.16
C PRO A 62 12.92 41.81 -5.68
N LEU A 63 11.93 42.34 -6.39
CA LEU A 63 11.76 42.14 -7.83
C LEU A 63 12.92 42.69 -8.66
N ASP A 64 13.50 43.78 -8.22
CA ASP A 64 14.69 44.42 -8.84
C ASP A 64 16.02 43.82 -8.36
N GLY A 65 15.94 42.73 -7.56
CA GLY A 65 17.11 42.04 -7.03
C GLY A 65 17.88 41.26 -8.09
N ASP A 66 19.17 41.05 -7.83
CA ASP A 66 20.08 40.27 -8.69
C ASP A 66 19.84 38.75 -8.55
N TRP A 67 18.69 38.28 -9.04
CA TRP A 67 18.33 36.86 -9.11
C TRP A 67 17.54 36.56 -10.39
N ASP A 68 17.74 35.38 -10.93
CA ASP A 68 17.02 34.87 -12.12
C ASP A 68 16.00 33.82 -11.76
N TYR A 69 16.22 33.09 -10.66
CA TYR A 69 15.37 31.96 -10.22
C TYR A 69 14.90 32.19 -8.78
N LEU A 70 13.61 32.04 -8.53
CA LEU A 70 13.04 31.89 -7.19
C LEU A 70 12.86 30.39 -6.90
N LEU A 71 13.55 29.88 -5.88
CA LEU A 71 13.36 28.52 -5.36
C LEU A 71 12.58 28.60 -4.05
N VAL A 72 11.38 28.00 -4.03
CA VAL A 72 10.55 27.88 -2.83
C VAL A 72 10.58 26.45 -2.34
N GLU A 73 11.09 26.23 -1.14
CA GLU A 73 11.11 24.94 -0.47
C GLU A 73 9.86 24.75 0.38
N ASP A 74 9.43 23.48 0.56
CA ASP A 74 8.22 23.12 1.31
C ASP A 74 6.98 23.97 0.93
N PHE A 75 6.77 24.18 -0.37
CA PHE A 75 5.69 25.00 -0.92
C PHE A 75 4.30 24.62 -0.40
N GLN A 76 4.06 23.36 -0.04
CA GLN A 76 2.79 22.89 0.56
C GLN A 76 2.49 23.56 1.91
N GLN A 77 3.44 24.26 2.52
CA GLN A 77 3.22 25.01 3.76
C GLN A 77 2.62 26.40 3.51
N LEU A 78 2.61 26.87 2.26
CA LEU A 78 1.90 28.08 1.84
C LEU A 78 0.42 27.73 1.71
N GLN A 79 -0.37 27.99 2.77
CA GLN A 79 -1.76 27.58 2.87
C GLN A 79 -2.75 28.68 2.46
N GLU A 80 -2.32 29.93 2.51
CA GLU A 80 -3.18 31.06 2.20
C GLU A 80 -3.40 31.19 0.69
N GLU A 81 -4.66 31.09 0.29
CA GLU A 81 -5.04 31.11 -1.13
C GLU A 81 -4.70 32.44 -1.80
N GLU A 82 -4.76 33.52 -1.03
CA GLU A 82 -4.37 34.87 -1.46
C GLU A 82 -2.88 34.95 -1.83
N GLU A 83 -2.01 34.35 -1.03
CA GLU A 83 -0.56 34.28 -1.29
C GLU A 83 -0.25 33.40 -2.51
N ILE A 84 -0.97 32.28 -2.68
CA ILE A 84 -0.84 31.44 -3.87
C ILE A 84 -1.26 32.20 -5.11
N GLN A 85 -2.35 32.97 -5.03
CA GLN A 85 -2.83 33.80 -6.14
C GLN A 85 -1.84 34.94 -6.45
N ALA A 86 -1.30 35.59 -5.43
CA ALA A 86 -0.27 36.62 -5.58
C ALA A 86 0.99 36.08 -6.28
N LEU A 87 1.42 34.87 -5.92
CA LEU A 87 2.52 34.18 -6.60
C LEU A 87 2.19 33.86 -8.07
N CYS A 88 0.96 33.41 -8.34
CA CYS A 88 0.51 33.17 -9.71
C CYS A 88 0.54 34.46 -10.55
N ASP A 89 0.12 35.57 -9.97
CA ASP A 89 0.14 36.88 -10.66
C ASP A 89 1.57 37.38 -10.85
N LEU A 90 2.46 37.16 -9.88
CA LEU A 90 3.87 37.44 -10.02
C LEU A 90 4.49 36.65 -11.19
N ILE A 91 4.26 35.35 -11.29
CA ILE A 91 4.74 34.48 -12.39
C ILE A 91 4.27 35.02 -13.75
N ARG A 92 3.05 35.57 -13.84
CA ARG A 92 2.52 36.14 -15.07
C ARG A 92 3.21 37.46 -15.46
N ARG A 93 3.51 38.31 -14.43
CA ARG A 93 4.02 39.67 -14.63
C ARG A 93 5.51 39.74 -14.85
N THR A 94 6.29 38.72 -14.48
CA THR A 94 7.74 38.67 -14.56
C THR A 94 8.25 37.63 -15.54
N PRO A 95 8.14 37.88 -16.87
CA PRO A 95 8.50 36.89 -17.89
C PRO A 95 9.99 36.57 -17.93
N GLU A 96 10.85 37.45 -17.40
CA GLU A 96 12.31 37.31 -17.29
C GLU A 96 12.74 36.42 -16.10
N LYS A 97 11.87 36.24 -15.11
CA LYS A 97 12.16 35.43 -13.92
C LYS A 97 11.63 34.01 -14.08
N ARG A 98 12.24 33.09 -13.42
CA ARG A 98 11.82 31.65 -13.36
C ARG A 98 11.57 31.19 -11.94
N PHE A 99 10.62 30.30 -11.77
CA PHE A 99 10.13 29.84 -10.48
C PHE A 99 10.30 28.32 -10.38
N VAL A 100 10.87 27.87 -9.28
CA VAL A 100 11.02 26.44 -8.96
C VAL A 100 10.39 26.20 -7.61
N LEU A 101 9.32 25.43 -7.58
CA LEU A 101 8.56 25.15 -6.36
C LEU A 101 8.73 23.67 -5.98
N LEU A 102 9.19 23.42 -4.75
CA LEU A 102 9.35 22.08 -4.20
C LEU A 102 8.21 21.81 -3.23
N SER A 103 7.33 20.88 -3.58
CA SER A 103 6.16 20.51 -2.79
C SER A 103 6.14 19.03 -2.44
N ARG A 104 5.56 18.71 -1.28
CA ARG A 104 5.21 17.32 -0.93
C ARG A 104 3.86 16.90 -1.50
N GLY A 105 3.03 17.87 -1.92
CA GLY A 105 1.73 17.67 -2.54
C GLY A 105 1.70 18.01 -4.02
N ALA A 106 0.57 17.77 -4.65
CA ALA A 106 0.29 18.16 -6.02
C ALA A 106 0.19 19.70 -6.17
N PRO A 107 0.33 20.24 -7.40
CA PRO A 107 0.07 21.66 -7.62
C PRO A 107 -1.35 22.04 -7.17
N PRO A 108 -1.52 23.22 -6.52
CA PRO A 108 -2.85 23.74 -6.20
C PRO A 108 -3.72 23.90 -7.45
N GLY A 109 -5.04 23.78 -7.28
CA GLY A 109 -5.99 23.94 -8.38
C GLY A 109 -5.83 25.25 -9.15
N THR A 110 -5.51 26.35 -8.45
CA THR A 110 -5.22 27.68 -9.02
C THR A 110 -4.02 27.68 -9.97
N MET A 111 -3.06 26.77 -9.79
CA MET A 111 -1.89 26.62 -10.67
C MET A 111 -2.10 25.67 -11.85
N MET A 112 -3.18 24.88 -11.87
CA MET A 112 -3.44 23.95 -12.96
C MET A 112 -3.59 24.65 -14.32
N ALA A 113 -4.11 25.88 -14.33
CA ALA A 113 -4.19 26.71 -15.53
C ALA A 113 -2.80 26.95 -16.19
N PHE A 114 -1.73 27.00 -15.42
CA PHE A 114 -0.37 27.15 -15.95
C PHE A 114 0.11 25.89 -16.67
N GLN A 115 -0.29 24.72 -16.19
CA GLN A 115 0.04 23.46 -16.87
C GLN A 115 -0.64 23.37 -18.23
N TYR A 116 -1.95 23.70 -18.31
CA TYR A 116 -2.69 23.71 -19.57
C TYR A 116 -2.22 24.81 -20.53
N ALA A 117 -1.76 25.95 -20.01
CA ALA A 117 -1.19 27.02 -20.80
C ALA A 117 0.26 26.79 -21.25
N GLY A 118 0.88 25.66 -20.89
CA GLY A 118 2.26 25.37 -21.22
C GLY A 118 3.28 26.27 -20.50
N ILE A 119 2.91 26.86 -19.35
CA ILE A 119 3.76 27.75 -18.55
C ILE A 119 4.47 26.94 -17.45
N MET A 120 3.89 25.82 -17.02
CA MET A 120 4.39 24.97 -15.92
C MET A 120 4.75 23.58 -16.43
N THR A 121 5.91 23.11 -16.00
CA THR A 121 6.31 21.68 -16.05
C THR A 121 6.27 21.09 -14.65
N VAL A 122 5.74 19.87 -14.54
CA VAL A 122 5.69 19.11 -13.29
C VAL A 122 6.68 17.95 -13.34
N ILE A 123 7.57 17.89 -12.31
CA ILE A 123 8.39 16.71 -12.01
C ILE A 123 7.66 15.95 -10.91
N SER A 124 7.20 14.77 -11.25
CA SER A 124 6.38 13.90 -10.40
C SER A 124 7.21 12.93 -9.55
N THR A 125 6.53 12.18 -8.70
CA THR A 125 7.12 11.07 -7.93
C THR A 125 7.76 10.04 -8.86
N GLU A 126 7.12 9.69 -9.96
CA GLU A 126 7.57 8.69 -10.92
C GLU A 126 8.87 9.12 -11.65
N ASP A 127 9.00 10.42 -11.93
CA ASP A 127 10.23 10.96 -12.53
C ASP A 127 11.44 10.81 -11.60
N LEU A 128 11.23 10.86 -10.29
CA LEU A 128 12.27 10.84 -9.27
C LEU A 128 12.64 9.42 -8.78
N LEU A 129 11.83 8.39 -9.08
CA LEU A 129 12.18 7.02 -8.76
C LEU A 129 13.43 6.59 -9.53
N LEU A 130 14.38 5.95 -8.85
CA LEU A 130 15.61 5.45 -9.45
C LEU A 130 15.40 4.06 -10.06
N GLY A 131 15.80 3.89 -11.30
CA GLY A 131 15.86 2.59 -11.96
C GLY A 131 17.22 1.91 -11.76
N ARG A 132 17.43 0.82 -12.49
CA ARG A 132 18.67 0.03 -12.42
C ARG A 132 19.90 0.86 -12.82
N GLU A 133 19.80 1.62 -13.88
CA GLU A 133 20.91 2.43 -14.43
C GLU A 133 21.29 3.53 -13.44
N GLU A 134 20.30 4.23 -12.90
CA GLU A 134 20.54 5.30 -11.94
C GLU A 134 21.12 4.80 -10.61
N ILE A 135 20.72 3.59 -10.16
CA ILE A 135 21.32 2.94 -8.98
C ILE A 135 22.79 2.62 -9.23
N GLN A 136 23.14 2.12 -10.41
CA GLN A 136 24.52 1.83 -10.78
C GLN A 136 25.37 3.11 -10.85
N GLU A 137 24.83 4.16 -11.51
CA GLU A 137 25.51 5.45 -11.60
C GLU A 137 25.74 6.07 -10.22
N LEU A 138 24.72 6.06 -9.35
CA LEU A 138 24.82 6.56 -7.99
C LEU A 138 25.85 5.77 -7.17
N ALA A 139 25.88 4.45 -7.31
CA ALA A 139 26.87 3.61 -6.66
C ALA A 139 28.30 3.97 -7.11
N GLN A 140 28.52 4.17 -8.42
CA GLN A 140 29.81 4.60 -8.96
C GLN A 140 30.23 5.97 -8.40
N MET A 141 29.30 6.93 -8.36
CA MET A 141 29.56 8.25 -7.77
C MET A 141 29.94 8.17 -6.28
N MET A 142 29.42 7.18 -5.56
CA MET A 142 29.72 6.93 -4.14
C MET A 142 30.95 6.02 -3.94
N GLY A 143 31.60 5.57 -5.01
CA GLY A 143 32.75 4.67 -4.95
C GLY A 143 32.38 3.24 -4.52
N VAL A 144 31.13 2.83 -4.70
CA VAL A 144 30.61 1.51 -4.33
C VAL A 144 30.58 0.59 -5.55
N SER A 145 31.26 -0.55 -5.48
CA SER A 145 31.16 -1.61 -6.48
C SER A 145 30.03 -2.56 -6.11
N LEU A 146 29.05 -2.69 -7.00
CA LEU A 146 27.89 -3.57 -6.83
C LEU A 146 27.96 -4.73 -7.84
N ALA A 147 27.65 -5.94 -7.36
CA ALA A 147 27.39 -7.08 -8.25
C ALA A 147 26.01 -6.89 -8.95
N PRO A 148 25.82 -7.46 -10.16
CA PRO A 148 24.54 -7.33 -10.89
C PRO A 148 23.31 -7.77 -10.09
N GLY A 149 23.44 -8.78 -9.25
CA GLY A 149 22.40 -9.26 -8.35
C GLY A 149 22.05 -8.27 -7.24
N GLU A 150 23.05 -7.54 -6.70
CA GLU A 150 22.83 -6.53 -5.65
C GLU A 150 22.03 -5.34 -6.17
N VAL A 151 22.31 -4.86 -7.39
CA VAL A 151 21.52 -3.78 -8.02
C VAL A 151 20.04 -4.17 -8.14
N SER A 152 19.79 -5.40 -8.62
CA SER A 152 18.41 -5.91 -8.75
C SER A 152 17.72 -6.05 -7.40
N ALA A 153 18.45 -6.45 -6.39
CA ALA A 153 17.92 -6.61 -5.05
C ALA A 153 17.66 -5.24 -4.39
N ILE A 154 18.57 -4.28 -4.50
CA ILE A 154 18.35 -2.90 -4.03
C ILE A 154 17.10 -2.29 -4.71
N LEU A 155 16.97 -2.46 -6.02
CA LEU A 155 15.82 -1.94 -6.76
C LEU A 155 14.50 -2.59 -6.29
N ARG A 156 14.49 -3.91 -6.12
CA ARG A 156 13.29 -4.64 -5.64
C ARG A 156 12.87 -4.19 -4.24
N GLU A 157 13.82 -4.09 -3.31
CA GLU A 157 13.54 -3.74 -1.93
C GLU A 157 13.17 -2.24 -1.78
N SER A 158 13.91 -1.35 -2.45
CA SER A 158 13.64 0.09 -2.38
C SER A 158 12.51 0.55 -3.30
N ILE A 159 12.09 -0.27 -4.27
CA ILE A 159 11.16 0.12 -5.36
C ILE A 159 11.63 1.45 -6.02
N GLY A 160 12.93 1.65 -6.07
CA GLY A 160 13.54 2.88 -6.61
C GLY A 160 13.42 4.13 -5.73
N TYR A 161 12.96 4.02 -4.48
CA TYR A 161 12.86 5.15 -3.56
C TYR A 161 14.24 5.74 -3.24
N PRO A 162 14.52 7.01 -3.64
CA PRO A 162 15.89 7.54 -3.62
C PRO A 162 16.57 7.54 -2.24
N LEU A 163 15.84 7.85 -1.16
CA LEU A 163 16.40 7.80 0.19
C LEU A 163 16.78 6.36 0.58
N GLY A 164 15.92 5.39 0.29
CA GLY A 164 16.20 3.97 0.58
C GLY A 164 17.41 3.45 -0.21
N VAL A 165 17.51 3.82 -1.48
CA VAL A 165 18.70 3.53 -2.31
C VAL A 165 19.96 4.17 -1.72
N ALA A 166 19.92 5.46 -1.41
CA ALA A 166 21.07 6.19 -0.87
C ALA A 166 21.55 5.62 0.47
N ILE A 167 20.64 5.23 1.37
CA ILE A 167 20.99 4.58 2.64
C ILE A 167 21.63 3.22 2.39
N SER A 168 21.07 2.40 1.50
CA SER A 168 21.63 1.08 1.16
C SER A 168 23.05 1.19 0.58
N LEU A 169 23.27 2.15 -0.34
CA LEU A 169 24.60 2.40 -0.93
C LEU A 169 25.59 2.94 0.09
N ARG A 170 25.18 3.83 0.99
CA ARG A 170 26.03 4.35 2.06
C ARG A 170 26.52 3.22 2.96
N ARG A 171 25.64 2.33 3.40
CA ARG A 171 26.01 1.17 4.23
C ARG A 171 26.97 0.22 3.49
N ARG A 172 26.73 0.03 2.19
CA ARG A 172 27.69 -0.73 1.34
C ARG A 172 29.07 -0.05 1.29
N ALA A 173 29.11 1.30 1.21
CA ALA A 173 30.35 2.05 1.26
C ALA A 173 31.07 1.93 2.61
N GLU A 174 30.34 1.78 3.69
CA GLU A 174 30.83 1.52 5.05
C GLU A 174 31.34 0.08 5.25
N GLY A 175 31.22 -0.79 4.21
CA GLY A 175 31.74 -2.14 4.22
C GLY A 175 30.72 -3.21 4.65
N GLU A 176 29.46 -2.87 4.89
CA GLU A 176 28.44 -3.87 5.21
C GLU A 176 28.16 -4.76 3.99
N PRO A 177 28.20 -6.11 4.12
CA PRO A 177 27.86 -7.00 3.02
C PRO A 177 26.38 -6.87 2.67
N TYR A 178 26.04 -6.95 1.38
CA TYR A 178 24.63 -6.96 0.98
C TYR A 178 23.94 -8.24 1.48
N GLY A 179 22.84 -8.09 2.20
CA GLY A 179 22.09 -9.20 2.77
C GLY A 179 20.85 -8.73 3.52
N LYS A 180 20.16 -9.67 4.16
CA LYS A 180 18.93 -9.37 4.92
C LYS A 180 19.15 -8.35 6.04
N GLU A 181 20.31 -8.36 6.68
CA GLU A 181 20.66 -7.45 7.77
C GLU A 181 20.83 -6.02 7.29
N LEU A 182 21.55 -5.81 6.18
CA LEU A 182 21.70 -4.49 5.56
C LEU A 182 20.32 -3.93 5.14
N VAL A 183 19.50 -4.75 4.50
CA VAL A 183 18.15 -4.35 4.08
C VAL A 183 17.31 -3.94 5.29
N ALA A 184 17.27 -4.77 6.33
CA ALA A 184 16.50 -4.48 7.54
C ALA A 184 16.96 -3.17 8.22
N SER A 185 18.27 -2.97 8.33
CA SER A 185 18.83 -1.77 8.94
C SER A 185 18.58 -0.51 8.10
N ALA A 186 18.64 -0.62 6.77
CA ALA A 186 18.31 0.47 5.86
C ALA A 186 16.82 0.89 5.99
N PHE A 187 15.91 -0.08 6.08
CA PHE A 187 14.50 0.20 6.32
C PHE A 187 14.25 0.88 7.65
N LEU A 188 14.91 0.47 8.72
CA LEU A 188 14.79 1.14 10.02
C LEU A 188 15.23 2.62 9.97
N GLU A 189 16.26 2.95 9.19
CA GLU A 189 16.64 4.35 9.00
C GLU A 189 15.59 5.14 8.21
N VAL A 190 15.03 4.54 7.16
CA VAL A 190 13.90 5.14 6.40
C VAL A 190 12.71 5.36 7.33
N TYR A 191 12.39 4.41 8.22
CA TYR A 191 11.28 4.53 9.15
C TYR A 191 11.50 5.63 10.19
N ARG A 192 12.72 5.75 10.74
CA ARG A 192 13.08 6.87 11.63
C ARG A 192 12.95 8.22 10.93
N TYR A 193 13.31 8.28 9.65
CA TYR A 193 13.11 9.47 8.86
C TYR A 193 11.62 9.79 8.66
N PHE A 194 10.78 8.81 8.33
CA PHE A 194 9.33 9.01 8.23
C PHE A 194 8.73 9.42 9.57
N GLU A 195 9.16 8.81 10.66
CA GLU A 195 8.69 9.15 12.00
C GLU A 195 8.92 10.65 12.28
N THR A 196 10.16 11.11 12.12
CA THR A 196 10.55 12.49 12.50
C THR A 196 10.11 13.54 11.48
N ALA A 197 10.25 13.28 10.19
CA ALA A 197 10.01 14.26 9.13
C ALA A 197 8.55 14.33 8.64
N VAL A 198 7.74 13.29 8.92
CA VAL A 198 6.37 13.19 8.41
C VAL A 198 5.36 12.95 9.52
N PHE A 199 5.53 11.89 10.31
CA PHE A 199 4.51 11.40 11.20
C PHE A 199 4.37 12.23 12.48
N LEU A 200 5.48 12.56 13.15
CA LEU A 200 5.45 13.37 14.37
C LEU A 200 4.93 14.80 14.17
N PRO A 201 5.15 15.47 13.04
CA PRO A 201 4.55 16.78 12.76
C PRO A 201 3.02 16.76 12.62
N PHE A 202 2.40 15.63 12.33
CA PHE A 202 0.93 15.53 12.26
C PHE A 202 0.32 15.58 13.66
N ASP A 203 -0.92 16.07 13.75
CA ASP A 203 -1.69 16.04 14.99
C ASP A 203 -2.08 14.59 15.40
N LEU A 204 -2.48 14.41 16.63
CA LEU A 204 -2.80 13.09 17.16
C LEU A 204 -3.96 12.39 16.43
N PRO A 205 -5.08 13.08 16.08
CA PRO A 205 -6.15 12.47 15.31
C PRO A 205 -5.68 11.92 13.96
N LEU A 206 -4.89 12.70 13.20
CA LEU A 206 -4.38 12.27 11.90
C LEU A 206 -3.38 11.11 12.01
N ARG A 207 -2.49 11.13 13.02
CA ARG A 207 -1.58 10.00 13.29
C ARG A 207 -2.36 8.72 13.57
N ARG A 208 -3.38 8.81 14.42
CA ARG A 208 -4.26 7.67 14.73
C ARG A 208 -4.94 7.15 13.46
N PHE A 209 -5.53 8.02 12.68
CA PHE A 209 -6.21 7.71 11.42
C PHE A 209 -5.29 6.95 10.44
N LEU A 210 -4.05 7.43 10.27
CA LEU A 210 -3.05 6.79 9.42
C LEU A 210 -2.70 5.37 9.90
N LEU A 211 -2.51 5.16 11.21
CA LEU A 211 -2.21 3.85 11.77
C LEU A 211 -3.38 2.88 11.63
N GLU A 212 -4.61 3.35 11.78
CA GLU A 212 -5.80 2.51 11.68
C GLU A 212 -6.07 2.06 10.24
N LEU A 213 -5.65 2.85 9.23
CA LEU A 213 -5.75 2.48 7.82
C LEU A 213 -4.56 1.68 7.30
N ALA A 214 -3.43 1.67 8.01
CA ALA A 214 -2.21 1.00 7.58
C ALA A 214 -2.39 -0.49 7.19
N PRO A 215 -3.24 -1.30 7.86
CA PRO A 215 -3.44 -2.70 7.54
C PRO A 215 -4.09 -2.99 6.19
N PHE A 216 -4.74 -1.99 5.57
CA PHE A 216 -5.50 -2.15 4.34
C PHE A 216 -4.64 -1.73 3.14
N GLU A 217 -4.57 -2.60 2.13
CA GLU A 217 -3.78 -2.36 0.94
C GLU A 217 -4.34 -1.18 0.13
N SER A 218 -5.67 -1.17 -0.03
CA SER A 218 -6.42 -0.06 -0.60
C SER A 218 -7.69 0.19 0.23
N PHE A 219 -8.20 1.40 0.17
CA PHE A 219 -9.39 1.81 0.93
C PHE A 219 -10.10 2.96 0.23
N ASP A 220 -11.39 3.04 0.42
CA ASP A 220 -12.23 4.18 0.05
C ASP A 220 -12.65 5.01 1.27
N PHE A 221 -13.48 6.03 1.05
CA PHE A 221 -13.99 6.86 2.15
C PHE A 221 -14.85 6.08 3.15
N GLU A 222 -15.60 5.06 2.70
CA GLU A 222 -16.49 4.29 3.56
C GLU A 222 -15.69 3.36 4.46
N LEU A 223 -14.69 2.64 3.91
CA LEU A 223 -13.78 1.81 4.70
C LEU A 223 -13.02 2.67 5.71
N ALA A 224 -12.46 3.80 5.26
CA ALA A 224 -11.72 4.71 6.13
C ALA A 224 -12.57 5.20 7.31
N ARG A 225 -13.84 5.56 7.07
CA ARG A 225 -14.79 5.97 8.11
C ARG A 225 -15.16 4.83 9.04
N MET A 226 -15.41 3.63 8.49
CA MET A 226 -15.82 2.48 9.30
C MET A 226 -14.70 1.99 10.22
N VAL A 227 -13.48 1.94 9.70
CA VAL A 227 -12.31 1.45 10.45
C VAL A 227 -11.88 2.45 11.52
N SER A 228 -11.75 3.73 11.18
CA SER A 228 -11.33 4.77 12.14
C SER A 228 -12.44 5.14 13.14
N GLY A 229 -13.70 5.03 12.74
CA GLY A 229 -14.82 5.51 13.52
C GLY A 229 -14.85 7.04 13.66
N ASP A 230 -14.06 7.77 12.88
CA ASP A 230 -13.95 9.22 12.96
C ASP A 230 -14.84 9.90 11.91
N PRO A 231 -15.77 10.78 12.31
CA PRO A 231 -16.65 11.49 11.37
C PRO A 231 -15.87 12.41 10.41
N LYS A 232 -14.63 12.82 10.78
CA LYS A 232 -13.77 13.69 9.97
C LYS A 232 -12.84 12.93 9.01
N SER A 233 -13.00 11.62 8.89
CA SER A 233 -12.16 10.79 8.00
C SER A 233 -12.11 11.29 6.56
N GLY A 234 -13.22 11.83 6.03
CA GLY A 234 -13.27 12.46 4.71
C GLY A 234 -12.39 13.71 4.59
N GLU A 235 -12.43 14.57 5.61
CA GLU A 235 -11.61 15.79 5.67
C GLU A 235 -10.12 15.42 5.77
N MET A 236 -9.78 14.41 6.59
CA MET A 236 -8.41 13.92 6.73
C MET A 236 -7.87 13.34 5.42
N LEU A 237 -8.65 12.53 4.70
CA LEU A 237 -8.26 12.00 3.39
C LEU A 237 -8.06 13.11 2.37
N HIS A 238 -8.99 14.07 2.31
CA HIS A 238 -8.85 15.21 1.41
C HIS A 238 -7.60 16.04 1.73
N TRP A 239 -7.35 16.28 3.01
CA TRP A 239 -6.14 17.00 3.45
C TRP A 239 -4.86 16.24 3.06
N LEU A 240 -4.82 14.91 3.27
CA LEU A 240 -3.68 14.08 2.89
C LEU A 240 -3.41 14.12 1.38
N GLN A 241 -4.45 14.06 0.55
CA GLN A 241 -4.31 14.17 -0.91
C GLN A 241 -3.75 15.50 -1.35
N LYS A 242 -4.21 16.59 -0.73
CA LYS A 242 -3.79 17.96 -1.09
C LYS A 242 -2.37 18.28 -0.62
N ASN A 243 -2.03 17.87 0.58
CA ASN A 243 -0.81 18.34 1.27
C ASN A 243 0.33 17.32 1.28
N THR A 244 0.07 16.08 0.88
CA THR A 244 1.09 15.02 0.84
C THR A 244 0.97 14.21 -0.43
N SER A 245 2.06 13.69 -0.96
CA SER A 245 2.04 12.68 -2.01
C SER A 245 2.20 11.26 -1.44
N MET A 246 1.89 11.05 -0.16
CA MET A 246 1.97 9.75 0.50
C MET A 246 0.77 8.86 0.19
N LEU A 247 -0.31 9.45 -0.33
CA LEU A 247 -1.54 8.80 -0.70
C LEU A 247 -1.73 8.88 -2.22
N LYS A 248 -1.77 7.73 -2.89
CA LYS A 248 -2.12 7.62 -4.31
C LYS A 248 -3.61 7.39 -4.45
N THR A 249 -4.21 8.02 -5.45
CA THR A 249 -5.58 7.73 -5.87
C THR A 249 -5.52 6.69 -6.99
N GLU A 250 -6.15 5.56 -6.77
CA GLU A 250 -6.42 4.56 -7.79
C GLU A 250 -7.83 4.81 -8.38
N GLY A 251 -8.13 4.30 -9.54
CA GLY A 251 -9.45 4.50 -10.14
C GLY A 251 -10.62 4.17 -9.19
N LYS A 252 -11.82 4.72 -9.46
CA LYS A 252 -13.06 4.46 -8.69
C LYS A 252 -13.07 4.96 -7.24
N GLY A 253 -12.27 5.98 -6.89
CA GLY A 253 -12.28 6.56 -5.54
C GLY A 253 -11.54 5.73 -4.49
N GLN A 254 -10.68 4.81 -4.93
CA GLN A 254 -9.81 4.05 -4.06
C GLN A 254 -8.52 4.81 -3.79
N PHE A 255 -8.01 4.66 -2.60
CA PHE A 255 -6.75 5.23 -2.11
C PHE A 255 -5.80 4.14 -1.67
N ARG A 256 -4.51 4.42 -1.83
CA ARG A 256 -3.43 3.54 -1.38
C ARG A 256 -2.28 4.36 -0.85
N PHE A 257 -1.70 3.95 0.26
CA PHE A 257 -0.45 4.53 0.72
C PHE A 257 0.72 4.12 -0.19
N LEU A 258 1.73 4.99 -0.28
CA LEU A 258 3.02 4.57 -0.85
C LEU A 258 3.60 3.41 -0.04
N ASN A 259 4.12 2.39 -0.72
CA ASN A 259 4.53 1.12 -0.11
C ASN A 259 5.46 1.30 1.10
N HIS A 260 6.50 2.14 0.99
CA HIS A 260 7.43 2.36 2.10
C HIS A 260 6.79 3.09 3.27
N PHE A 261 5.89 4.03 3.00
CA PHE A 261 5.15 4.73 4.05
C PHE A 261 4.15 3.80 4.72
N GLN A 262 3.46 2.95 3.96
CA GLN A 262 2.60 1.91 4.53
C GLN A 262 3.39 0.93 5.41
N GLY A 263 4.57 0.50 4.96
CA GLY A 263 5.47 -0.35 5.75
C GLY A 263 5.87 0.30 7.07
N PHE A 264 6.20 1.60 7.05
CA PHE A 264 6.45 2.39 8.26
C PHE A 264 5.21 2.44 9.17
N LEU A 265 4.03 2.76 8.64
CA LEU A 265 2.80 2.83 9.42
C LEU A 265 2.46 1.49 10.07
N LEU A 266 2.66 0.37 9.37
CA LEU A 266 2.49 -0.99 9.92
C LEU A 266 3.49 -1.30 11.03
N TRP A 267 4.74 -0.88 10.88
CA TRP A 267 5.76 -1.03 11.91
C TRP A 267 5.41 -0.21 13.16
N GLU A 268 5.01 1.03 12.98
CA GLU A 268 4.60 1.94 14.05
C GLU A 268 3.31 1.46 14.75
N MET A 269 2.34 0.95 13.98
CA MET A 269 1.12 0.35 14.52
C MET A 269 1.43 -0.83 15.44
N LYS A 270 2.33 -1.74 15.01
CA LYS A 270 2.72 -2.90 15.82
C LYS A 270 3.39 -2.51 17.15
N SER A 271 4.10 -1.38 17.18
CA SER A 271 4.76 -0.91 18.40
C SER A 271 3.79 -0.21 19.37
N ARG A 272 2.68 0.35 18.88
CA ARG A 272 1.75 1.18 19.65
C ARG A 272 0.42 0.53 19.99
N TYR A 273 -0.03 -0.44 19.20
CA TYR A 273 -1.35 -1.04 19.34
C TYR A 273 -1.28 -2.42 19.99
N SER A 274 -2.19 -2.67 20.93
CA SER A 274 -2.40 -4.01 21.47
C SER A 274 -2.99 -4.94 20.41
N GLU A 275 -2.81 -6.24 20.60
CA GLU A 275 -3.43 -7.25 19.72
C GLU A 275 -4.96 -7.09 19.65
N GLU A 276 -5.59 -6.78 20.78
CA GLU A 276 -7.05 -6.55 20.85
C GLU A 276 -7.47 -5.38 19.95
N LYS A 277 -6.71 -4.27 19.98
CA LYS A 277 -6.99 -3.12 19.10
C LYS A 277 -6.79 -3.48 17.64
N CYS A 278 -5.76 -4.24 17.31
CA CYS A 278 -5.53 -4.73 15.94
C CYS A 278 -6.67 -5.63 15.48
N ARG A 279 -7.13 -6.56 16.33
CA ARG A 279 -8.30 -7.41 16.05
C ARG A 279 -9.54 -6.58 15.75
N ALA A 280 -9.82 -5.57 16.56
CA ALA A 280 -10.97 -4.70 16.35
C ALA A 280 -10.92 -3.95 15.01
N LEU A 281 -9.74 -3.53 14.55
CA LEU A 281 -9.57 -2.91 13.22
C LEU A 281 -9.90 -3.90 12.10
N PHE A 282 -9.35 -5.12 12.18
CA PHE A 282 -9.63 -6.15 11.19
C PHE A 282 -11.10 -6.58 11.19
N SER A 283 -11.76 -6.68 12.35
CA SER A 283 -13.18 -7.00 12.43
C SER A 283 -14.05 -5.93 11.75
N ARG A 284 -13.71 -4.63 11.92
CA ARG A 284 -14.42 -3.54 11.21
C ARG A 284 -14.17 -3.59 9.71
N GLY A 285 -12.94 -3.86 9.27
CA GLY A 285 -12.63 -4.06 7.85
C GLY A 285 -13.34 -5.27 7.26
N GLY A 286 -13.36 -6.39 7.98
CA GLY A 286 -14.11 -7.59 7.59
C GLY A 286 -15.60 -7.32 7.41
N LEU A 287 -16.21 -6.61 8.35
CA LEU A 287 -17.61 -6.22 8.26
C LEU A 287 -17.87 -5.30 7.04
N TYR A 288 -16.98 -4.35 6.75
CA TYR A 288 -17.10 -3.50 5.56
C TYR A 288 -17.14 -4.33 4.28
N TYR A 289 -16.18 -5.25 4.11
CA TYR A 289 -16.10 -6.10 2.92
C TYR A 289 -17.28 -7.09 2.84
N GLU A 290 -17.74 -7.60 3.98
CA GLU A 290 -18.92 -8.47 4.04
C GLU A 290 -20.19 -7.73 3.57
N LEU A 291 -20.37 -6.45 3.99
CA LEU A 291 -21.48 -5.60 3.54
C LEU A 291 -21.42 -5.25 2.05
N LYS A 292 -20.22 -5.26 1.46
CA LYS A 292 -19.99 -5.07 0.00
C LYS A 292 -20.04 -6.39 -0.78
N GLU A 293 -20.32 -7.51 -0.11
CA GLU A 293 -20.30 -8.86 -0.69
C GLU A 293 -18.91 -9.27 -1.24
N ASP A 294 -17.85 -8.61 -0.77
CA ASP A 294 -16.47 -8.93 -1.10
C ASP A 294 -15.92 -9.94 -0.08
N TYR A 295 -16.36 -11.18 -0.20
CA TYR A 295 -16.03 -12.25 0.74
C TYR A 295 -14.54 -12.62 0.81
N PRO A 296 -13.74 -12.55 -0.29
CA PRO A 296 -12.31 -12.80 -0.22
C PRO A 296 -11.58 -11.81 0.71
N HIS A 297 -11.86 -10.51 0.59
CA HIS A 297 -11.26 -9.50 1.45
C HIS A 297 -11.82 -9.55 2.89
N ALA A 298 -13.11 -9.91 3.06
CA ALA A 298 -13.70 -10.13 4.38
C ALA A 298 -13.00 -11.28 5.11
N LEU A 299 -12.80 -12.43 4.45
CA LEU A 299 -12.07 -13.58 4.98
C LEU A 299 -10.63 -13.23 5.38
N GLU A 300 -9.92 -12.48 4.52
CA GLU A 300 -8.56 -12.03 4.83
C GLU A 300 -8.55 -11.17 6.10
N CYS A 301 -9.48 -10.23 6.23
CA CYS A 301 -9.59 -9.38 7.40
C CYS A 301 -9.88 -10.20 8.67
N TYR A 302 -10.91 -11.04 8.67
CA TYR A 302 -11.27 -11.84 9.85
C TYR A 302 -10.18 -12.83 10.23
N SER A 303 -9.51 -13.45 9.25
CA SER A 303 -8.37 -14.34 9.49
C SER A 303 -7.20 -13.59 10.15
N ARG A 304 -6.84 -12.40 9.65
CA ARG A 304 -5.80 -11.55 10.26
C ARG A 304 -6.20 -11.03 11.65
N GLY A 305 -7.50 -10.85 11.87
CA GLY A 305 -8.07 -10.51 13.17
C GLY A 305 -8.13 -11.69 14.15
N GLY A 306 -7.90 -12.92 13.69
CA GLY A 306 -8.03 -14.13 14.52
C GLY A 306 -9.49 -14.46 14.89
N ASP A 307 -10.47 -13.99 14.13
CA ASP A 307 -11.89 -14.25 14.32
C ASP A 307 -12.28 -15.57 13.63
N ALA A 308 -11.97 -16.69 14.29
CA ALA A 308 -12.25 -18.01 13.77
C ALA A 308 -13.74 -18.24 13.49
N ALA A 309 -14.63 -17.70 14.31
CA ALA A 309 -16.07 -17.86 14.15
C ALA A 309 -16.57 -17.20 12.85
N LYS A 310 -16.12 -15.98 12.56
CA LYS A 310 -16.44 -15.29 11.31
C LYS A 310 -15.82 -15.96 10.08
N VAL A 311 -14.60 -16.46 10.19
CA VAL A 311 -13.96 -17.23 9.12
C VAL A 311 -14.79 -18.50 8.84
N SER A 312 -15.18 -19.25 9.89
CA SER A 312 -16.05 -20.44 9.77
C SER A 312 -17.37 -20.12 9.08
N GLU A 313 -18.06 -19.07 9.54
CA GLU A 313 -19.34 -18.61 8.96
C GLU A 313 -19.24 -18.35 7.45
N LEU A 314 -18.21 -17.60 7.03
CA LEU A 314 -18.01 -17.26 5.62
C LEU A 314 -17.60 -18.48 4.76
N LEU A 315 -16.80 -19.41 5.29
CA LEU A 315 -16.44 -20.64 4.59
C LEU A 315 -17.66 -21.56 4.43
N ILE A 316 -18.50 -21.71 5.46
CA ILE A 316 -19.76 -22.45 5.40
C ILE A 316 -20.68 -21.84 4.34
N ARG A 317 -20.85 -20.51 4.38
CA ARG A 317 -21.66 -19.79 3.39
C ARG A 317 -21.14 -20.00 1.96
N ASN A 318 -19.82 -19.90 1.75
CA ASN A 318 -19.21 -20.18 0.46
C ASN A 318 -19.49 -21.60 -0.03
N SER A 319 -19.40 -22.60 0.86
CA SER A 319 -19.70 -24.00 0.51
C SER A 319 -21.17 -24.24 0.16
N GLN A 320 -22.10 -23.46 0.72
CA GLN A 320 -23.52 -23.51 0.40
C GLN A 320 -23.84 -22.87 -0.95
N MET A 321 -23.17 -21.76 -1.28
CA MET A 321 -23.35 -21.08 -2.56
C MET A 321 -22.70 -21.84 -3.72
N HIS A 322 -21.64 -22.59 -3.47
CA HIS A 322 -20.86 -23.32 -4.48
C HIS A 322 -20.68 -24.81 -4.11
N PRO A 323 -21.76 -25.62 -4.05
CA PRO A 323 -21.69 -26.95 -3.49
C PRO A 323 -20.82 -27.94 -4.28
N GLY A 324 -20.53 -27.67 -5.57
CA GLY A 324 -19.79 -28.62 -6.42
C GLY A 324 -18.32 -28.24 -6.65
N MET A 325 -17.97 -26.96 -6.53
CA MET A 325 -16.65 -26.45 -6.92
C MET A 325 -16.10 -25.43 -5.92
N GLY A 326 -16.34 -25.59 -4.64
CA GLY A 326 -16.14 -24.66 -3.52
C GLY A 326 -14.87 -23.81 -3.46
N HIS A 327 -14.15 -23.63 -4.59
CA HIS A 327 -12.90 -22.87 -4.67
C HIS A 327 -11.90 -23.22 -3.54
N TYR A 328 -11.91 -24.49 -3.15
CA TYR A 328 -11.18 -24.97 -1.97
C TYR A 328 -9.71 -24.58 -2.00
N SER A 329 -9.05 -24.66 -3.16
CA SER A 329 -7.62 -24.29 -3.28
C SER A 329 -7.35 -22.82 -2.95
N GLU A 330 -8.27 -21.92 -3.29
CA GLU A 330 -8.16 -20.50 -2.98
C GLU A 330 -8.42 -20.22 -1.50
N MET A 331 -9.25 -21.06 -0.87
CA MET A 331 -9.65 -20.95 0.53
C MET A 331 -8.77 -21.77 1.49
N GLU A 332 -7.80 -22.54 0.98
CA GLU A 332 -6.98 -23.48 1.77
C GLU A 332 -6.38 -22.85 3.03
N LYS A 333 -5.77 -21.66 2.89
CA LYS A 333 -5.13 -20.99 4.02
C LYS A 333 -6.11 -20.68 5.16
N TYR A 334 -7.36 -20.38 4.85
CA TYR A 334 -8.39 -20.09 5.84
C TYR A 334 -8.89 -21.34 6.53
N TYR A 335 -9.15 -22.43 5.78
CA TYR A 335 -9.49 -23.72 6.35
C TYR A 335 -8.41 -24.23 7.31
N ARG A 336 -7.12 -24.14 6.89
CA ARG A 336 -5.98 -24.57 7.73
C ARG A 336 -5.71 -23.67 8.93
N SER A 337 -6.23 -22.45 8.95
CA SER A 337 -6.11 -21.52 10.09
C SER A 337 -7.16 -21.77 11.18
N LEU A 338 -8.22 -22.53 10.89
CA LEU A 338 -9.27 -22.81 11.86
C LEU A 338 -8.81 -23.80 12.93
N PRO A 339 -9.24 -23.62 14.19
CA PRO A 339 -9.10 -24.64 15.21
C PRO A 339 -9.80 -25.94 14.80
N GLU A 340 -9.21 -27.08 15.10
CA GLU A 340 -9.77 -28.40 14.77
C GLU A 340 -11.20 -28.57 15.31
N GLN A 341 -11.46 -28.05 16.48
CA GLN A 341 -12.78 -28.11 17.12
C GLN A 341 -13.85 -27.41 16.27
N GLU A 342 -13.56 -26.22 15.74
CA GLU A 342 -14.46 -25.47 14.85
C GLU A 342 -14.81 -26.29 13.59
N ILE A 343 -13.82 -26.99 13.03
CA ILE A 343 -14.01 -27.83 11.86
C ILE A 343 -14.91 -29.03 12.18
N LEU A 344 -14.69 -29.69 13.34
CA LEU A 344 -15.45 -30.85 13.78
C LEU A 344 -16.92 -30.52 14.12
N GLU A 345 -17.25 -29.28 14.40
CA GLU A 345 -18.62 -28.83 14.68
C GLU A 345 -19.45 -28.57 13.42
N SER A 346 -18.81 -28.56 12.22
CA SER A 346 -19.51 -28.22 10.96
C SER A 346 -19.32 -29.29 9.87
N PRO A 347 -20.42 -29.93 9.39
CA PRO A 347 -20.37 -30.81 8.25
C PRO A 347 -19.75 -30.17 6.99
N ALA A 348 -20.01 -28.89 6.77
CA ALA A 348 -19.48 -28.14 5.65
C ALA A 348 -17.95 -27.96 5.71
N LEU A 349 -17.42 -27.68 6.90
CA LEU A 349 -15.98 -27.51 7.08
C LEU A 349 -15.24 -28.85 7.01
N MET A 350 -15.80 -29.93 7.58
CA MET A 350 -15.24 -31.29 7.44
C MET A 350 -15.18 -31.74 5.98
N GLN A 351 -16.24 -31.48 5.21
CA GLN A 351 -16.24 -31.75 3.76
C GLN A 351 -15.14 -30.96 3.06
N GLY A 352 -15.02 -29.65 3.35
CA GLY A 352 -14.01 -28.77 2.76
C GLY A 352 -12.59 -29.25 3.06
N MET A 353 -12.32 -29.63 4.30
CA MET A 353 -11.01 -30.16 4.70
C MET A 353 -10.69 -31.51 4.02
N SER A 354 -11.67 -32.42 3.92
CA SER A 354 -11.49 -33.68 3.20
C SER A 354 -11.13 -33.43 1.72
N MET A 355 -11.83 -32.52 1.07
CA MET A 355 -11.56 -32.15 -0.33
C MET A 355 -10.18 -31.49 -0.49
N LEU A 356 -9.81 -30.59 0.41
CA LEU A 356 -8.49 -29.94 0.38
C LEU A 356 -7.35 -30.95 0.51
N CYS A 357 -7.46 -31.89 1.46
CA CYS A 357 -6.49 -32.95 1.62
C CYS A 357 -6.41 -33.83 0.36
N ALA A 358 -7.54 -34.19 -0.23
CA ALA A 358 -7.59 -35.00 -1.47
C ALA A 358 -6.93 -34.26 -2.66
N LEU A 359 -7.19 -32.96 -2.83
CA LEU A 359 -6.57 -32.13 -3.86
C LEU A 359 -5.05 -31.99 -3.67
N ALA A 360 -4.58 -32.02 -2.42
CA ALA A 360 -3.17 -32.05 -2.08
C ALA A 360 -2.54 -33.45 -2.14
N MET A 361 -3.27 -34.46 -2.59
CA MET A 361 -2.89 -35.88 -2.60
C MET A 361 -2.59 -36.47 -1.20
N ASP A 362 -3.04 -35.81 -0.14
CA ASP A 362 -3.02 -36.31 1.24
C ASP A 362 -4.29 -37.14 1.48
N TYR A 363 -4.26 -38.37 1.01
CA TYR A 363 -5.43 -39.26 1.11
C TYR A 363 -5.71 -39.70 2.55
N GLU A 364 -4.70 -39.83 3.41
CA GLU A 364 -4.88 -40.15 4.82
C GLU A 364 -5.60 -39.01 5.56
N GLY A 365 -5.16 -37.75 5.34
CA GLY A 365 -5.85 -36.57 5.86
C GLY A 365 -7.29 -36.46 5.35
N SER A 366 -7.50 -36.74 4.05
CA SER A 366 -8.83 -36.74 3.46
C SER A 366 -9.76 -37.75 4.13
N GLU A 367 -9.32 -38.99 4.31
CA GLU A 367 -10.08 -40.06 4.98
C GLU A 367 -10.34 -39.77 6.45
N ARG A 368 -9.41 -39.14 7.16
CA ARG A 368 -9.60 -38.67 8.54
C ARG A 368 -10.82 -37.76 8.67
N TRP A 369 -10.89 -36.71 7.83
CA TRP A 369 -11.99 -35.74 7.85
C TRP A 369 -13.30 -36.36 7.33
N TYR A 370 -13.25 -37.24 6.33
CA TYR A 370 -14.41 -37.99 5.88
C TYR A 370 -14.97 -38.87 6.99
N THR A 371 -14.12 -39.62 7.72
CA THR A 371 -14.54 -40.48 8.84
C THR A 371 -15.16 -39.65 9.97
N ALA A 372 -14.61 -38.48 10.27
CA ALA A 372 -15.20 -37.56 11.23
C ALA A 372 -16.59 -37.09 10.81
N LEU A 373 -16.78 -36.77 9.53
CA LEU A 373 -18.08 -36.36 8.97
C LEU A 373 -19.10 -37.52 9.02
N VAL A 374 -18.68 -38.75 8.70
CA VAL A 374 -19.53 -39.94 8.82
C VAL A 374 -19.98 -40.18 10.27
N ALA A 375 -19.05 -40.09 11.23
CA ALA A 375 -19.33 -40.19 12.65
C ALA A 375 -20.33 -39.11 13.11
N PHE A 376 -20.15 -37.88 12.66
CA PHE A 376 -21.09 -36.78 12.92
C PHE A 376 -22.50 -37.11 12.40
N ALA A 377 -22.60 -37.59 11.15
CA ALA A 377 -23.86 -37.96 10.51
C ALA A 377 -24.59 -39.12 11.21
N GLN A 378 -23.85 -40.04 11.85
CA GLN A 378 -24.41 -41.17 12.60
C GLN A 378 -24.98 -40.73 13.98
N VAL A 379 -24.37 -39.76 14.63
CA VAL A 379 -24.83 -39.28 15.94
C VAL A 379 -26.02 -38.33 15.84
N CYS A 380 -26.10 -37.55 14.75
CA CYS A 380 -27.17 -36.60 14.55
C CYS A 380 -28.49 -37.26 14.18
N ASN A 381 -29.61 -36.71 14.70
CA ASN A 381 -30.95 -37.20 14.33
C ASN A 381 -31.16 -37.00 12.82
N PRO A 382 -31.60 -38.07 12.10
CA PRO A 382 -31.85 -38.01 10.65
C PRO A 382 -32.84 -36.92 10.18
N ARG A 383 -33.73 -36.48 11.06
CA ARG A 383 -34.76 -35.50 10.73
C ARG A 383 -34.32 -34.04 10.97
N ASP A 384 -33.20 -33.85 11.64
CA ASP A 384 -32.67 -32.51 11.91
C ASP A 384 -31.90 -31.99 10.69
N ALA A 385 -31.88 -30.66 10.51
CA ALA A 385 -31.20 -30.00 9.40
C ALA A 385 -29.70 -30.39 9.33
N ALA A 386 -29.01 -30.38 10.47
CA ALA A 386 -27.59 -30.75 10.56
C ALA A 386 -27.32 -32.21 10.17
N GLY A 387 -28.17 -33.12 10.62
CA GLY A 387 -28.06 -34.52 10.25
C GLY A 387 -28.39 -34.82 8.77
N SER A 388 -29.34 -34.11 8.19
CA SER A 388 -29.64 -34.16 6.75
C SER A 388 -28.49 -33.60 5.93
N GLU A 389 -27.93 -32.45 6.33
CA GLU A 389 -26.78 -31.84 5.69
C GLU A 389 -25.55 -32.75 5.72
N ALA A 390 -25.22 -33.29 6.90
CA ALA A 390 -24.08 -34.20 7.05
C ALA A 390 -24.17 -35.41 6.13
N ARG A 391 -25.33 -36.06 6.03
CA ARG A 391 -25.53 -37.20 5.11
C ARG A 391 -25.41 -36.81 3.64
N SER A 392 -25.97 -35.67 3.25
CA SER A 392 -25.83 -35.19 1.88
C SER A 392 -24.36 -34.95 1.52
N ARG A 393 -23.59 -34.40 2.45
CA ARG A 393 -22.16 -34.12 2.28
C ARG A 393 -21.31 -35.39 2.26
N VAL A 394 -21.64 -36.40 3.06
CA VAL A 394 -21.05 -37.76 2.98
C VAL A 394 -21.25 -38.33 1.59
N ALA A 395 -22.53 -38.39 1.14
CA ALA A 395 -22.86 -38.92 -0.18
C ALA A 395 -22.15 -38.20 -1.32
N TRP A 396 -21.98 -36.86 -1.18
CA TRP A 396 -21.25 -36.09 -2.16
C TRP A 396 -19.75 -36.46 -2.17
N LEU A 397 -19.11 -36.64 -1.00
CA LEU A 397 -17.70 -37.05 -0.90
C LEU A 397 -17.47 -38.46 -1.44
N ASP A 398 -18.43 -39.38 -1.24
CA ASP A 398 -18.37 -40.73 -1.81
C ASP A 398 -18.27 -40.71 -3.34
N ILE A 399 -18.84 -39.70 -3.99
CA ILE A 399 -18.80 -39.52 -5.43
C ILE A 399 -17.54 -38.71 -5.86
N ALA A 400 -17.19 -37.68 -5.11
CA ALA A 400 -16.23 -36.69 -5.52
C ALA A 400 -14.76 -37.05 -5.19
N LEU A 401 -14.54 -37.91 -4.16
CA LEU A 401 -13.19 -38.25 -3.73
C LEU A 401 -12.50 -39.22 -4.72
N PRO A 402 -11.33 -38.85 -5.28
CA PRO A 402 -10.62 -39.64 -6.28
C PRO A 402 -10.25 -41.04 -5.81
N GLN A 403 -9.95 -41.22 -4.53
CA GLN A 403 -9.54 -42.50 -3.94
C GLN A 403 -10.70 -43.51 -3.81
N ARG A 404 -11.96 -43.08 -3.91
CA ARG A 404 -13.12 -43.95 -3.79
C ARG A 404 -13.56 -44.56 -5.12
N GLY A 405 -13.13 -44.01 -6.24
CA GLY A 405 -13.30 -44.56 -7.58
C GLY A 405 -14.75 -44.77 -8.01
N THR A 406 -14.92 -45.59 -9.06
CA THR A 406 -16.24 -45.89 -9.66
C THR A 406 -17.18 -46.74 -8.79
N ASN A 407 -16.65 -47.45 -7.78
CA ASN A 407 -17.47 -48.26 -6.88
C ASN A 407 -18.39 -47.41 -5.98
N GLY A 408 -17.91 -46.21 -5.58
CA GLY A 408 -18.74 -45.24 -4.84
C GLY A 408 -19.95 -44.75 -5.62
N LEU A 409 -19.83 -44.56 -6.95
CA LEU A 409 -20.90 -44.09 -7.82
C LEU A 409 -22.08 -45.11 -7.89
N THR A 410 -21.78 -46.41 -7.97
CA THR A 410 -22.81 -47.46 -8.12
C THR A 410 -23.58 -47.73 -6.84
N GLU A 411 -22.98 -47.51 -5.69
CA GLU A 411 -23.60 -47.74 -4.37
C GLU A 411 -24.36 -46.48 -3.87
N THR A 412 -23.89 -45.29 -4.18
CA THR A 412 -24.41 -44.04 -3.59
C THR A 412 -25.53 -43.38 -4.41
N ILE A 413 -25.53 -43.49 -5.75
CA ILE A 413 -26.60 -42.91 -6.60
C ILE A 413 -28.00 -43.38 -6.18
N PRO A 414 -28.24 -44.67 -5.91
CA PRO A 414 -29.57 -45.12 -5.46
C PRO A 414 -29.99 -44.56 -4.09
N ALA A 415 -29.04 -44.17 -3.23
CA ALA A 415 -29.33 -43.64 -1.91
C ALA A 415 -29.66 -42.13 -1.94
N VAL A 416 -29.09 -41.37 -2.88
CA VAL A 416 -29.34 -39.92 -3.08
C VAL A 416 -30.65 -39.67 -3.82
N ALA A 417 -31.14 -40.66 -4.63
CA ALA A 417 -32.37 -40.55 -5.38
C ALA A 417 -33.65 -40.91 -4.55
N ARG A 418 -33.49 -41.25 -3.29
CA ARG A 418 -34.55 -41.48 -2.30
C ARG A 418 -34.62 -40.34 -1.29
#